data_80ad39f33b75dabda8bdd91de48d2bd2
#
_entry.id   80ad39f33b75dabda8bdd91de48d2bd2
#
_cell.length_a   1.000
_cell.length_b   1.000
_cell.length_c   1.000
_cell.angle_alpha   90.00
_cell.angle_beta   90.00
_cell.angle_gamma   90.00
#
_symmetry.space_group_name_H-M   'P 1'
#
loop_
_entity.id
_entity.type
_entity.pdbx_description
1 polymer ?
#
loop_
_entity_poly.entity_id
_entity_poly.type
_entity_poly.pdbx_seq_one_letter_code
_entity_poly.pdbx_strand_id
1 'polypeptide(L)'
;TITSFDNISLRRAVEDRSVNGNGLQTFGTIVKTPVRSGADLMRYDGWSGSNYLQQPYNSDLDFGTGDFSYMFWFSNSTDNSDNNLIHRAGGSLNTGGLLFQSKSNFGLNIWNKANGVGFSGAYQTFDYPPNVWNHLVYTRRGSVVYAYLNGKLVSSATDTTNMNLPAAKLRFGGRFDSTTNYFRGDLALFRASATAPSAEKIAKIYNDEKHLFRENAKATLYGTSDAVTALAHDDDTDTLHAGTSAGRSDFQGLRRINNTTRAI
;
A
#
# COMPACT_ATOMS: atom_id res chain seq x y z
N THR A 1 33.29 -18.48 24.37
CA THR A 1 32.77 -19.38 23.32
C THR A 1 31.28 -19.15 23.23
N ILE A 2 30.79 -18.46 22.20
CA ILE A 2 29.35 -18.31 21.94
C ILE A 2 28.90 -19.64 21.35
N THR A 3 28.16 -20.41 22.11
CA THR A 3 27.86 -21.82 21.81
C THR A 3 26.51 -22.05 21.14
N SER A 4 25.60 -21.09 21.05
CA SER A 4 24.46 -21.16 20.15
C SER A 4 23.84 -19.79 19.93
N PHE A 5 23.45 -19.51 18.69
CA PHE A 5 22.46 -18.48 18.38
C PHE A 5 21.11 -19.22 18.25
N ASP A 6 20.49 -19.54 19.37
CA ASP A 6 19.13 -20.05 19.35
C ASP A 6 18.21 -18.92 18.94
N ASN A 7 17.48 -19.13 17.84
CA ASN A 7 16.47 -18.23 17.29
C ASN A 7 16.95 -16.93 16.61
N ILE A 8 18.01 -16.95 15.83
CA ILE A 8 18.14 -15.95 14.76
C ILE A 8 17.13 -16.34 13.65
N SER A 9 15.92 -15.87 13.78
CA SER A 9 14.97 -15.87 12.68
C SER A 9 15.39 -14.76 11.71
N LEU A 10 16.14 -15.10 10.68
CA LEU A 10 16.32 -14.24 9.51
C LEU A 10 14.97 -14.16 8.78
N ARG A 11 14.11 -13.27 9.23
CA ARG A 11 12.86 -12.98 8.55
C ARG A 11 13.21 -12.10 7.36
N ARG A 12 12.88 -12.55 6.17
CA ARG A 12 12.96 -11.71 4.98
C ARG A 12 12.07 -10.50 5.23
N ALA A 13 12.66 -9.32 5.42
CA ALA A 13 11.93 -8.07 5.35
C ALA A 13 11.40 -7.95 3.91
N VAL A 14 10.17 -7.51 3.76
CA VAL A 14 9.70 -7.02 2.46
C VAL A 14 10.44 -5.72 2.24
N GLU A 15 11.28 -5.69 1.21
CA GLU A 15 12.14 -4.53 0.94
C GLU A 15 11.28 -3.28 0.74
N ASP A 16 11.62 -2.24 1.48
CA ASP A 16 11.14 -0.90 1.19
C ASP A 16 11.88 -0.41 -0.05
N ARG A 17 11.13 -0.10 -1.09
CA ARG A 17 11.65 0.44 -2.37
C ARG A 17 11.81 1.96 -2.34
N SER A 18 11.50 2.61 -1.23
CA SER A 18 11.80 4.03 -1.03
C SER A 18 13.27 4.24 -0.71
N VAL A 19 13.72 5.48 -0.80
CA VAL A 19 15.09 5.88 -0.44
C VAL A 19 15.38 5.71 1.06
N ASN A 20 14.36 5.52 1.89
CA ASN A 20 14.48 5.41 3.35
C ASN A 20 14.80 3.98 3.82
N GLY A 21 14.56 2.95 2.99
CA GLY A 21 14.93 1.56 3.29
C GLY A 21 14.23 0.96 4.51
N ASN A 22 13.05 1.45 4.89
CA ASN A 22 12.31 1.04 6.09
C ASN A 22 11.46 -0.22 5.85
N GLY A 23 12.10 -1.37 5.76
CA GLY A 23 11.45 -2.65 5.45
C GLY A 23 10.41 -3.10 6.49
N LEU A 24 9.48 -3.95 6.06
CA LEU A 24 8.45 -4.54 6.91
C LEU A 24 8.93 -5.85 7.54
N GLN A 25 8.70 -6.00 8.83
CA GLN A 25 8.91 -7.26 9.55
C GLN A 25 7.72 -8.19 9.32
N THR A 26 7.99 -9.45 9.02
CA THR A 26 6.96 -10.49 8.85
C THR A 26 6.75 -11.22 10.16
N PHE A 27 5.50 -11.33 10.60
CA PHE A 27 5.08 -12.14 11.72
C PHE A 27 4.18 -13.28 11.22
N GLY A 28 4.46 -14.48 11.69
CA GLY A 28 3.76 -15.69 11.25
C GLY A 28 4.02 -16.02 9.78
N THR A 29 3.04 -16.60 9.12
CA THR A 29 3.09 -16.99 7.71
C THR A 29 2.22 -16.07 6.89
N ILE A 30 2.83 -15.21 6.09
CA ILE A 30 2.16 -14.33 5.14
C ILE A 30 2.22 -14.98 3.76
N VAL A 31 1.08 -15.04 3.08
CA VAL A 31 0.99 -15.52 1.71
C VAL A 31 1.36 -14.39 0.76
N LYS A 32 2.27 -14.67 -0.18
CA LYS A 32 2.70 -13.75 -1.22
C LYS A 32 2.49 -14.40 -2.57
N THR A 33 1.55 -13.91 -3.34
CA THR A 33 1.20 -14.45 -4.66
C THR A 33 1.04 -13.32 -5.68
N PRO A 34 1.09 -13.60 -6.99
CA PRO A 34 0.77 -12.61 -8.00
C PRO A 34 -0.64 -12.04 -7.82
N VAL A 35 -0.82 -10.75 -8.10
CA VAL A 35 -2.14 -10.07 -8.03
C VAL A 35 -3.16 -10.69 -8.99
N ARG A 36 -2.70 -11.26 -10.09
CA ARG A 36 -3.44 -12.06 -11.07
C ARG A 36 -2.51 -13.08 -11.71
N SER A 37 -3.06 -14.09 -12.37
CA SER A 37 -2.30 -15.11 -13.08
C SER A 37 -1.30 -14.48 -14.06
N GLY A 38 -0.03 -14.89 -13.96
CA GLY A 38 1.06 -14.41 -14.81
C GLY A 38 1.51 -12.97 -14.62
N ALA A 39 0.97 -12.24 -13.62
CA ALA A 39 1.41 -10.89 -13.30
C ALA A 39 2.72 -10.89 -12.49
N ASP A 40 3.54 -9.85 -12.65
CA ASP A 40 4.78 -9.68 -11.88
C ASP A 40 4.51 -9.07 -10.49
N LEU A 41 3.46 -8.22 -10.38
CA LEU A 41 3.11 -7.58 -9.13
C LEU A 41 2.59 -8.60 -8.13
N MET A 42 3.10 -8.53 -6.89
CA MET A 42 2.70 -9.41 -5.81
C MET A 42 1.68 -8.76 -4.88
N ARG A 43 0.75 -9.56 -4.39
CA ARG A 43 -0.17 -9.26 -3.30
C ARG A 43 0.24 -9.99 -2.04
N TYR A 44 -0.26 -9.52 -0.93
CA TYR A 44 -0.11 -10.14 0.39
C TYR A 44 -1.47 -10.45 0.96
N ASP A 45 -1.63 -11.68 1.49
CA ASP A 45 -2.83 -12.18 2.17
C ASP A 45 -2.48 -13.19 3.27
N GLY A 46 -3.45 -13.95 3.76
CA GLY A 46 -3.24 -14.91 4.85
C GLY A 46 -3.18 -14.27 6.24
N TRP A 47 -3.76 -13.09 6.38
CA TRP A 47 -3.78 -12.32 7.62
C TRP A 47 -4.52 -13.05 8.73
N SER A 48 -4.01 -12.94 9.97
CA SER A 48 -4.64 -13.46 11.18
C SER A 48 -4.14 -12.70 12.41
N GLY A 49 -4.61 -13.08 13.58
CA GLY A 49 -4.08 -12.52 14.85
C GLY A 49 -2.57 -12.71 15.04
N SER A 50 -1.98 -13.72 14.40
CA SER A 50 -0.55 -14.03 14.45
C SER A 50 0.19 -13.78 13.13
N ASN A 51 -0.53 -13.62 12.01
CA ASN A 51 0.03 -13.42 10.68
C ASN A 51 -0.21 -11.97 10.25
N TYR A 52 0.83 -11.15 10.25
CA TYR A 52 0.75 -9.74 9.86
C TYR A 52 2.12 -9.22 9.42
N LEU A 53 2.13 -8.12 8.67
CA LEU A 53 3.34 -7.34 8.44
C LEU A 53 3.37 -6.14 9.37
N GLN A 54 4.55 -5.75 9.82
CA GLN A 54 4.69 -4.62 10.74
C GLN A 54 5.96 -3.83 10.44
N GLN A 55 5.83 -2.52 10.43
CA GLN A 55 6.95 -1.61 10.55
C GLN A 55 7.08 -1.19 12.02
N PRO A 56 8.26 -1.30 12.65
CA PRO A 56 8.55 -0.67 13.93
C PRO A 56 8.23 0.82 13.91
N TYR A 57 8.31 1.47 15.06
CA TYR A 57 8.20 2.93 15.10
C TYR A 57 9.20 3.56 14.12
N ASN A 58 8.67 4.49 13.33
CA ASN A 58 9.43 5.28 12.38
C ASN A 58 8.94 6.73 12.44
N SER A 59 9.83 7.65 12.76
CA SER A 59 9.55 9.09 12.84
C SER A 59 9.17 9.71 11.50
N ASP A 60 9.53 9.10 10.36
CA ASP A 60 9.14 9.57 9.03
C ASP A 60 7.62 9.53 8.81
N LEU A 61 6.90 8.76 9.63
CA LEU A 61 5.44 8.71 9.64
C LEU A 61 4.79 9.70 10.63
N ASP A 62 5.58 10.46 11.38
CA ASP A 62 5.11 11.48 12.30
C ASP A 62 4.89 12.82 11.56
N PHE A 63 3.80 12.90 10.83
CA PHE A 63 3.49 14.03 9.95
C PHE A 63 3.03 15.30 10.69
N GLY A 64 2.92 15.25 12.02
CA GLY A 64 2.45 16.39 12.80
C GLY A 64 1.08 16.88 12.34
N THR A 65 0.94 18.20 12.19
CA THR A 65 -0.23 18.85 11.59
C THR A 65 -0.04 19.12 10.09
N GLY A 66 1.06 18.67 9.49
CA GLY A 66 1.40 18.90 8.08
C GLY A 66 0.64 18.00 7.11
N ASP A 67 0.94 18.19 5.84
CA ASP A 67 0.41 17.39 4.75
C ASP A 67 0.92 15.97 4.82
N PHE A 68 0.10 15.02 4.38
CA PHE A 68 0.50 13.62 4.23
C PHE A 68 -0.35 12.90 3.19
N SER A 69 0.10 11.73 2.78
CA SER A 69 -0.71 10.77 2.04
C SER A 69 -0.36 9.33 2.40
N TYR A 70 -1.40 8.49 2.44
CA TYR A 70 -1.35 7.04 2.44
C TYR A 70 -2.07 6.56 1.20
N MET A 71 -1.46 5.65 0.44
CA MET A 71 -2.10 5.05 -0.72
C MET A 71 -1.74 3.58 -0.84
N PHE A 72 -2.71 2.77 -1.26
CA PHE A 72 -2.55 1.34 -1.43
C PHE A 72 -3.66 0.74 -2.28
N TRP A 73 -3.42 -0.45 -2.76
CA TRP A 73 -4.42 -1.25 -3.42
C TRP A 73 -4.89 -2.38 -2.50
N PHE A 74 -6.19 -2.64 -2.54
CA PHE A 74 -6.79 -3.73 -1.79
C PHE A 74 -7.89 -4.42 -2.60
N SER A 75 -8.11 -5.70 -2.30
CA SER A 75 -9.23 -6.48 -2.82
C SER A 75 -9.86 -7.24 -1.67
N ASN A 76 -11.19 -7.28 -1.61
CA ASN A 76 -11.93 -8.03 -0.60
C ASN A 76 -13.15 -8.69 -1.24
N SER A 77 -13.29 -10.00 -1.03
CA SER A 77 -14.42 -10.79 -1.52
C SER A 77 -15.42 -11.12 -0.41
N THR A 78 -15.09 -10.80 0.85
CA THR A 78 -15.86 -11.22 2.01
C THR A 78 -16.54 -10.01 2.63
N ASP A 79 -17.87 -10.04 2.67
CA ASP A 79 -18.66 -9.06 3.41
C ASP A 79 -18.62 -9.39 4.90
N ASN A 80 -17.69 -8.77 5.61
CA ASN A 80 -17.55 -8.93 7.06
C ASN A 80 -17.36 -7.57 7.71
N SER A 81 -17.97 -7.40 8.87
CA SER A 81 -17.77 -6.23 9.71
C SER A 81 -16.38 -6.23 10.37
N ASP A 82 -15.80 -5.04 10.51
CA ASP A 82 -14.64 -4.76 11.35
C ASP A 82 -13.33 -5.47 10.96
N ASN A 83 -13.11 -5.70 9.67
CA ASN A 83 -11.84 -6.22 9.17
C ASN A 83 -10.83 -5.08 9.00
N ASN A 84 -9.71 -5.16 9.71
CA ASN A 84 -8.73 -4.08 9.75
C ASN A 84 -7.63 -4.30 8.70
N LEU A 85 -7.56 -3.40 7.71
CA LEU A 85 -6.58 -3.45 6.64
C LEU A 85 -5.20 -3.00 7.13
N ILE A 86 -5.15 -1.79 7.67
CA ILE A 86 -3.92 -1.13 8.10
C ILE A 86 -4.20 -0.34 9.37
N HIS A 87 -3.30 -0.45 10.35
CA HIS A 87 -3.40 0.24 11.63
C HIS A 87 -2.06 0.85 12.04
N ARG A 88 -2.02 2.16 12.26
CA ARG A 88 -0.88 2.84 12.87
C ARG A 88 -1.26 3.33 14.26
N ALA A 89 -0.65 2.77 15.30
CA ALA A 89 -0.92 3.17 16.69
C ALA A 89 0.25 2.79 17.62
N GLY A 90 0.32 3.48 18.76
CA GLY A 90 1.23 3.12 19.85
C GLY A 90 0.74 1.94 20.70
N GLY A 91 -0.52 1.57 20.59
CA GLY A 91 -1.16 0.50 21.33
C GLY A 91 -2.59 0.27 20.84
N SER A 92 -3.60 0.64 21.64
CA SER A 92 -5.00 0.52 21.27
C SER A 92 -5.48 1.73 20.46
N LEU A 93 -6.64 1.61 19.80
CA LEU A 93 -7.33 2.74 19.15
C LEU A 93 -7.62 3.91 20.11
N ASN A 94 -7.73 3.63 21.40
CA ASN A 94 -8.01 4.65 22.40
C ASN A 94 -6.82 5.57 22.69
N THR A 95 -5.61 5.18 22.28
CA THR A 95 -4.39 5.96 22.47
C THR A 95 -4.01 6.83 21.27
N GLY A 96 -4.88 6.95 20.29
CA GLY A 96 -4.62 7.66 19.04
C GLY A 96 -4.14 6.72 17.92
N GLY A 97 -4.33 7.13 16.70
CA GLY A 97 -3.86 6.35 15.55
C GLY A 97 -4.63 6.60 14.28
N LEU A 98 -4.21 5.90 13.24
CA LEU A 98 -4.86 5.83 11.96
C LEU A 98 -5.27 4.37 11.70
N LEU A 99 -6.53 4.17 11.33
CA LEU A 99 -7.06 2.86 10.99
C LEU A 99 -7.84 2.90 9.70
N PHE A 100 -7.53 1.99 8.79
CA PHE A 100 -8.33 1.65 7.63
C PHE A 100 -9.05 0.33 7.91
N GLN A 101 -10.39 0.36 7.86
CA GLN A 101 -11.23 -0.75 8.28
C GLN A 101 -12.35 -1.02 7.27
N SER A 102 -12.48 -2.26 6.83
CA SER A 102 -13.64 -2.72 6.08
C SER A 102 -14.81 -2.98 7.00
N LYS A 103 -16.00 -2.59 6.57
CA LYS A 103 -17.28 -2.76 7.28
C LYS A 103 -18.22 -3.65 6.49
N SER A 104 -19.35 -4.03 7.10
CA SER A 104 -20.45 -4.70 6.43
C SER A 104 -20.91 -3.94 5.19
N ASN A 105 -21.50 -4.65 4.23
CA ASN A 105 -21.94 -4.11 2.93
C ASN A 105 -20.81 -3.46 2.12
N PHE A 106 -19.59 -3.97 2.26
CA PHE A 106 -18.40 -3.44 1.58
C PHE A 106 -18.17 -1.95 1.81
N GLY A 107 -18.51 -1.47 3.01
CA GLY A 107 -18.14 -0.14 3.47
C GLY A 107 -16.67 -0.08 3.87
N LEU A 108 -16.04 1.07 3.72
CA LEU A 108 -14.71 1.37 4.22
C LEU A 108 -14.76 2.53 5.20
N ASN A 109 -14.21 2.33 6.38
CA ASN A 109 -14.03 3.37 7.38
C ASN A 109 -12.57 3.78 7.46
N ILE A 110 -12.32 5.07 7.55
CA ILE A 110 -11.01 5.63 7.88
C ILE A 110 -11.14 6.38 9.19
N TRP A 111 -10.34 5.98 10.14
CA TRP A 111 -10.31 6.56 11.46
C TRP A 111 -8.99 7.25 11.67
N ASN A 112 -9.03 8.53 11.99
CA ASN A 112 -7.88 9.30 12.39
C ASN A 112 -8.16 9.90 13.78
N LYS A 113 -7.31 9.56 14.77
CA LYS A 113 -7.52 9.96 16.16
C LYS A 113 -6.21 10.37 16.80
N ALA A 114 -6.20 11.55 17.44
CA ALA A 114 -5.12 11.97 18.30
C ALA A 114 -5.38 11.56 19.75
N ASN A 115 -4.37 10.98 20.42
CA ASN A 115 -4.19 10.90 21.87
C ASN A 115 -5.49 10.84 22.70
N GLY A 116 -6.25 9.78 22.63
CA GLY A 116 -7.33 9.49 23.57
C GLY A 116 -8.63 10.30 23.40
N VAL A 117 -8.67 11.30 22.54
CA VAL A 117 -9.89 12.05 22.25
C VAL A 117 -10.73 11.30 21.23
N GLY A 118 -12.03 11.19 21.42
CA GLY A 118 -12.94 10.47 20.53
C GLY A 118 -12.83 10.97 19.09
N PHE A 119 -13.32 10.16 18.12
CA PHE A 119 -13.29 10.52 16.71
C PHE A 119 -13.90 11.91 16.50
N SER A 120 -13.09 12.94 16.58
CA SER A 120 -13.47 14.28 16.22
C SER A 120 -13.01 14.55 14.80
N GLY A 121 -13.92 14.49 13.87
CA GLY A 121 -13.79 15.13 12.58
C GLY A 121 -13.36 14.26 11.38
N ALA A 122 -12.56 13.24 11.53
CA ALA A 122 -12.01 12.52 10.36
C ALA A 122 -12.51 11.07 10.22
N TYR A 123 -13.72 10.80 10.67
CA TYR A 123 -14.41 9.57 10.36
C TYR A 123 -15.02 9.66 8.96
N GLN A 124 -14.53 8.83 8.06
CA GLN A 124 -15.05 8.78 6.70
C GLN A 124 -15.55 7.37 6.43
N THR A 125 -16.76 7.26 5.89
CA THR A 125 -17.36 6.01 5.46
C THR A 125 -17.79 6.15 4.03
N PHE A 126 -17.47 5.16 3.20
CA PHE A 126 -17.90 5.04 1.82
C PHE A 126 -17.82 3.58 1.37
N ASP A 127 -18.58 3.23 0.36
CA ASP A 127 -18.63 1.87 -0.17
C ASP A 127 -17.55 1.66 -1.25
N TYR A 128 -17.10 0.42 -1.39
CA TYR A 128 -16.17 0.01 -2.44
C TYR A 128 -16.69 -1.20 -3.21
N PRO A 129 -16.39 -1.34 -4.51
CA PRO A 129 -16.75 -2.52 -5.28
C PRO A 129 -16.07 -3.78 -4.74
N PRO A 130 -16.83 -4.86 -4.42
CA PRO A 130 -16.26 -6.13 -3.98
C PRO A 130 -15.62 -6.91 -5.14
N ASN A 131 -14.76 -7.88 -4.81
CA ASN A 131 -14.15 -8.83 -5.75
C ASN A 131 -13.27 -8.22 -6.84
N VAL A 132 -12.94 -6.94 -6.72
CA VAL A 132 -12.04 -6.24 -7.62
C VAL A 132 -10.96 -5.52 -6.84
N TRP A 133 -9.86 -5.19 -7.51
CA TRP A 133 -8.83 -4.35 -6.93
C TRP A 133 -9.29 -2.90 -6.86
N ASN A 134 -9.21 -2.33 -5.69
CA ASN A 134 -9.55 -0.95 -5.39
C ASN A 134 -8.31 -0.18 -4.97
N HIS A 135 -8.14 1.01 -5.51
CA HIS A 135 -7.09 1.95 -5.12
C HIS A 135 -7.64 2.95 -4.12
N LEU A 136 -7.08 2.98 -2.92
CA LEU A 136 -7.42 3.96 -1.89
C LEU A 136 -6.28 4.95 -1.73
N VAL A 137 -6.63 6.24 -1.68
CA VAL A 137 -5.75 7.31 -1.22
C VAL A 137 -6.44 8.07 -0.10
N TYR A 138 -5.76 8.18 1.04
CA TYR A 138 -6.14 9.04 2.13
C TYR A 138 -5.05 10.09 2.31
N THR A 139 -5.40 11.37 2.17
CA THR A 139 -4.42 12.46 2.15
C THR A 139 -4.94 13.66 2.91
N ARG A 140 -4.05 14.38 3.59
CA ARG A 140 -4.33 15.69 4.19
C ARG A 140 -3.61 16.78 3.43
N ARG A 141 -4.34 17.85 3.12
CA ARG A 141 -3.80 19.09 2.57
C ARG A 141 -4.28 20.24 3.43
N GLY A 142 -3.35 20.90 4.09
CA GLY A 142 -3.67 21.90 5.10
C GLY A 142 -4.49 21.28 6.24
N SER A 143 -5.69 21.82 6.48
CA SER A 143 -6.62 21.36 7.54
C SER A 143 -7.73 20.44 7.03
N VAL A 144 -7.64 19.93 5.81
CA VAL A 144 -8.67 19.06 5.22
C VAL A 144 -8.08 17.72 4.82
N VAL A 145 -8.73 16.63 5.24
CA VAL A 145 -8.46 15.28 4.77
C VAL A 145 -9.40 14.92 3.64
N TYR A 146 -8.89 14.16 2.70
CA TYR A 146 -9.59 13.70 1.52
C TYR A 146 -9.40 12.20 1.37
N ALA A 147 -10.48 11.47 1.05
CA ALA A 147 -10.42 10.09 0.63
C ALA A 147 -10.78 9.96 -0.85
N TYR A 148 -9.92 9.29 -1.59
CA TYR A 148 -10.15 8.98 -3.00
C TYR A 148 -10.22 7.46 -3.19
N LEU A 149 -11.25 7.02 -3.87
CA LEU A 149 -11.40 5.62 -4.27
C LEU A 149 -11.35 5.53 -5.80
N ASN A 150 -10.45 4.69 -6.30
CA ASN A 150 -10.28 4.46 -7.75
C ASN A 150 -10.09 5.78 -8.53
N GLY A 151 -9.27 6.66 -7.98
CA GLY A 151 -8.92 7.96 -8.57
C GLY A 151 -9.98 9.06 -8.41
N LYS A 152 -11.12 8.79 -7.76
CA LYS A 152 -12.21 9.75 -7.56
C LYS A 152 -12.35 10.14 -6.10
N LEU A 153 -12.61 11.42 -5.81
CA LEU A 153 -12.93 11.89 -4.47
C LEU A 153 -14.25 11.27 -4.01
N VAL A 154 -14.23 10.63 -2.84
CA VAL A 154 -15.42 9.99 -2.24
C VAL A 154 -15.82 10.60 -0.90
N SER A 155 -14.87 11.23 -0.19
CA SER A 155 -15.16 11.89 1.07
C SER A 155 -14.12 12.96 1.39
N SER A 156 -14.51 13.97 2.18
CA SER A 156 -13.59 14.96 2.75
C SER A 156 -14.11 15.44 4.11
N ALA A 157 -13.19 15.83 4.99
CA ALA A 157 -13.52 16.37 6.29
C ALA A 157 -12.41 17.32 6.79
N THR A 158 -12.76 18.25 7.66
CA THR A 158 -11.76 19.05 8.38
C THR A 158 -11.02 18.16 9.38
N ASP A 159 -9.70 18.21 9.38
CA ASP A 159 -8.84 17.47 10.31
C ASP A 159 -7.55 18.24 10.60
N THR A 160 -7.41 18.68 11.84
CA THR A 160 -6.22 19.35 12.37
C THR A 160 -5.44 18.47 13.34
N THR A 161 -5.73 17.16 13.34
CA THR A 161 -5.11 16.18 14.25
C THR A 161 -3.59 16.17 14.10
N ASN A 162 -2.89 16.28 15.23
CA ASN A 162 -1.45 16.06 15.24
C ASN A 162 -1.16 14.55 15.11
N MET A 163 -0.55 14.18 13.98
CA MET A 163 -0.20 12.78 13.64
C MET A 163 1.13 12.33 14.20
N ASN A 164 1.77 13.10 15.07
CA ASN A 164 2.94 12.63 15.82
C ASN A 164 2.47 11.63 16.87
N LEU A 165 2.84 10.40 16.68
CA LEU A 165 2.47 9.27 17.53
C LEU A 165 3.73 8.55 17.99
N PRO A 166 4.41 9.04 19.05
CA PRO A 166 5.63 8.42 19.57
C PRO A 166 5.41 6.94 19.88
N ALA A 167 6.34 6.10 19.47
CA ALA A 167 6.29 4.65 19.58
C ALA A 167 5.20 3.96 18.73
N ALA A 168 4.44 4.68 17.88
CA ALA A 168 3.45 4.06 17.01
C ALA A 168 4.12 3.16 15.96
N LYS A 169 3.61 1.95 15.86
CA LYS A 169 3.97 0.97 14.82
C LYS A 169 2.94 1.03 13.72
N LEU A 170 3.31 0.60 12.52
CA LEU A 170 2.40 0.42 11.40
C LEU A 170 2.19 -1.08 11.18
N ARG A 171 0.95 -1.56 11.25
CA ARG A 171 0.58 -2.97 11.03
C ARG A 171 -0.34 -3.09 9.82
N PHE A 172 -0.10 -4.13 9.04
CA PHE A 172 -0.92 -4.53 7.90
C PHE A 172 -1.62 -5.85 8.21
N GLY A 173 -2.89 -5.94 7.84
CA GLY A 173 -3.71 -7.14 8.00
C GLY A 173 -4.40 -7.27 9.34
N GLY A 174 -4.27 -6.30 10.26
CA GLY A 174 -4.92 -6.38 11.57
C GLY A 174 -4.67 -5.16 12.47
N ARG A 175 -5.27 -5.20 13.66
CA ARG A 175 -5.09 -4.18 14.72
C ARG A 175 -4.12 -4.68 15.80
N PHE A 176 -3.54 -3.74 16.56
CA PHE A 176 -2.66 -4.07 17.70
C PHE A 176 -3.43 -4.61 18.90
N ASP A 177 -4.66 -4.19 19.08
CA ASP A 177 -5.52 -4.49 20.23
C ASP A 177 -6.62 -5.52 19.93
N SER A 178 -6.52 -6.22 18.79
CA SER A 178 -7.47 -7.27 18.41
C SER A 178 -6.77 -8.41 17.67
N THR A 179 -7.09 -9.62 18.03
CA THR A 179 -6.64 -10.85 17.37
C THR A 179 -7.70 -11.46 16.46
N THR A 180 -8.91 -10.91 16.47
CA THR A 180 -10.07 -11.45 15.73
C THR A 180 -10.45 -10.59 14.52
N ASN A 181 -10.17 -9.30 14.56
CA ASN A 181 -10.56 -8.35 13.52
C ASN A 181 -9.41 -8.13 12.52
N TYR A 182 -8.94 -9.20 11.89
CA TYR A 182 -7.93 -9.14 10.84
C TYR A 182 -8.57 -9.01 9.46
N PHE A 183 -7.81 -8.49 8.51
CA PHE A 183 -8.27 -8.33 7.14
C PHE A 183 -8.45 -9.70 6.46
N ARG A 184 -9.49 -9.86 5.65
CA ARG A 184 -9.80 -11.08 4.91
C ARG A 184 -9.73 -10.86 3.40
N GLY A 185 -8.78 -10.11 2.98
CA GLY A 185 -8.54 -9.75 1.59
C GLY A 185 -7.06 -9.56 1.30
N ASP A 186 -6.79 -8.96 0.17
CA ASP A 186 -5.47 -8.78 -0.39
C ASP A 186 -5.01 -7.33 -0.27
N LEU A 187 -3.72 -7.11 -0.03
CA LEU A 187 -3.07 -5.80 -0.04
C LEU A 187 -1.89 -5.78 -1.01
N ALA A 188 -1.71 -4.65 -1.70
CA ALA A 188 -0.57 -4.40 -2.59
C ALA A 188 -0.21 -2.92 -2.64
N LEU A 189 1.02 -2.59 -3.06
CA LEU A 189 1.53 -1.26 -3.39
C LEU A 189 1.24 -0.19 -2.32
N PHE A 190 1.47 -0.50 -1.05
CA PHE A 190 1.36 0.50 0.01
C PHE A 190 2.46 1.55 -0.11
N ARG A 191 2.07 2.81 0.04
CA ARG A 191 2.98 3.98 0.10
C ARG A 191 2.47 4.98 1.13
N ALA A 192 3.39 5.60 1.84
CA ALA A 192 3.16 6.74 2.71
C ALA A 192 4.12 7.87 2.36
N SER A 193 3.68 9.11 2.47
CA SER A 193 4.49 10.29 2.15
C SER A 193 4.06 11.49 2.99
N ALA A 194 5.01 12.37 3.30
CA ALA A 194 4.77 13.68 3.91
C ALA A 194 4.29 14.75 2.90
N THR A 195 3.70 14.33 1.78
CA THR A 195 3.15 15.22 0.76
C THR A 195 1.72 14.84 0.41
N ALA A 196 0.94 15.82 -0.04
CA ALA A 196 -0.44 15.64 -0.48
C ALA A 196 -0.52 15.78 -2.01
N PRO A 197 -0.58 14.67 -2.79
CA PRO A 197 -0.73 14.74 -4.23
C PRO A 197 -2.07 15.39 -4.63
N SER A 198 -2.08 16.12 -5.75
CA SER A 198 -3.31 16.71 -6.29
C SER A 198 -4.31 15.64 -6.75
N ALA A 199 -5.58 16.00 -6.92
CA ALA A 199 -6.61 15.09 -7.42
C ALA A 199 -6.25 14.51 -8.79
N GLU A 200 -5.70 15.33 -9.68
CA GLU A 200 -5.25 14.95 -11.03
C GLU A 200 -4.11 13.93 -10.92
N LYS A 201 -3.14 14.17 -10.01
CA LYS A 201 -2.04 13.24 -9.77
C LYS A 201 -2.54 11.89 -9.23
N ILE A 202 -3.52 11.91 -8.32
CA ILE A 202 -4.14 10.69 -7.79
C ILE A 202 -4.87 9.93 -8.89
N ALA A 203 -5.65 10.62 -9.73
CA ALA A 203 -6.33 10.01 -10.86
C ALA A 203 -5.35 9.43 -11.87
N LYS A 204 -4.22 10.13 -12.14
CA LYS A 204 -3.16 9.62 -13.00
C LYS A 204 -2.53 8.36 -12.41
N ILE A 205 -2.15 8.36 -11.13
CA ILE A 205 -1.59 7.17 -10.45
C ILE A 205 -2.53 5.97 -10.58
N TYR A 206 -3.82 6.15 -10.30
CA TYR A 206 -4.81 5.09 -10.47
C TYR A 206 -4.85 4.56 -11.91
N ASN A 207 -4.87 5.45 -12.91
CA ASN A 207 -4.95 5.05 -14.30
C ASN A 207 -3.70 4.32 -14.79
N ASP A 208 -2.52 4.75 -14.34
CA ASP A 208 -1.25 4.12 -14.70
C ASP A 208 -1.11 2.74 -14.03
N GLU A 209 -1.53 2.60 -12.78
CA GLU A 209 -1.34 1.38 -11.99
C GLU A 209 -2.40 0.32 -12.19
N LYS A 210 -3.66 0.68 -12.51
CA LYS A 210 -4.76 -0.31 -12.65
C LYS A 210 -4.47 -1.43 -13.65
N HIS A 211 -3.57 -1.20 -14.59
CA HIS A 211 -3.16 -2.19 -15.58
C HIS A 211 -2.24 -3.28 -15.00
N LEU A 212 -1.57 -3.02 -13.88
CA LEU A 212 -0.73 -3.99 -13.17
C LEU A 212 -1.56 -5.13 -12.55
N PHE A 213 -2.86 -4.90 -12.32
CA PHE A 213 -3.79 -5.84 -11.69
C PHE A 213 -4.56 -6.69 -12.71
N ARG A 214 -4.03 -6.84 -13.93
CA ARG A 214 -4.58 -7.70 -14.99
C ARG A 214 -3.78 -8.99 -15.11
N GLU A 215 -4.39 -9.99 -15.71
CA GLU A 215 -3.70 -11.22 -16.06
C GLU A 215 -2.52 -10.93 -16.99
N ASN A 216 -1.44 -11.67 -16.78
CA ASN A 216 -0.19 -11.54 -17.55
C ASN A 216 0.41 -10.11 -17.56
N ALA A 217 0.07 -9.29 -16.57
CA ALA A 217 0.67 -7.95 -16.45
C ALA A 217 2.15 -8.05 -16.06
N LYS A 218 3.02 -7.56 -16.92
CA LYS A 218 4.46 -7.50 -16.70
C LYS A 218 4.86 -6.06 -16.39
N ALA A 219 5.59 -5.87 -15.30
CA ALA A 219 6.06 -4.56 -14.85
C ALA A 219 7.60 -4.48 -14.81
N THR A 220 8.27 -5.59 -15.13
CA THR A 220 9.72 -5.70 -15.10
C THR A 220 10.31 -5.78 -16.51
N LEU A 221 11.60 -5.49 -16.63
CA LEU A 221 12.36 -5.71 -17.88
C LEU A 221 12.33 -7.17 -18.26
N TYR A 222 12.38 -7.44 -19.57
CA TYR A 222 12.50 -8.79 -20.09
C TYR A 222 13.93 -9.33 -19.90
N GLY A 223 14.03 -10.63 -19.57
CA GLY A 223 15.30 -11.33 -19.42
C GLY A 223 15.93 -11.18 -18.04
N THR A 224 17.18 -11.55 -17.92
CA THR A 224 17.94 -11.59 -16.67
C THR A 224 18.81 -10.37 -16.42
N SER A 225 18.96 -9.49 -17.42
CA SER A 225 19.72 -8.24 -17.28
C SER A 225 18.86 -7.14 -16.71
N ASP A 226 19.35 -6.45 -15.70
CA ASP A 226 18.78 -5.24 -15.08
C ASP A 226 19.46 -3.94 -15.56
N ALA A 227 20.55 -4.07 -16.33
CA ALA A 227 21.29 -2.94 -16.87
C ALA A 227 20.60 -2.44 -18.15
N VAL A 228 19.96 -1.28 -18.07
CA VAL A 228 19.40 -0.60 -19.25
C VAL A 228 20.53 0.02 -20.04
N THR A 229 20.66 -0.36 -21.30
CA THR A 229 21.71 0.11 -22.24
C THR A 229 21.17 1.14 -23.25
N ALA A 230 19.87 1.12 -23.50
CA ALA A 230 19.21 2.05 -24.43
C ALA A 230 17.79 2.38 -23.95
N LEU A 231 17.38 3.63 -24.14
CA LEU A 231 16.01 4.10 -23.91
C LEU A 231 15.56 4.93 -25.10
N ALA A 232 14.32 4.72 -25.54
CA ALA A 232 13.64 5.54 -26.51
C ALA A 232 12.17 5.67 -26.13
N HIS A 233 11.55 6.83 -26.37
CA HIS A 233 10.12 7.04 -26.22
C HIS A 233 9.52 7.36 -27.57
N ASP A 234 8.43 6.72 -27.89
CA ASP A 234 7.61 7.00 -29.05
C ASP A 234 6.39 7.82 -28.60
N ASP A 235 6.39 9.10 -28.92
CA ASP A 235 5.34 10.05 -28.52
C ASP A 235 3.99 9.77 -29.20
N ASP A 236 4.00 9.15 -30.40
CA ASP A 236 2.77 8.85 -31.14
C ASP A 236 1.99 7.69 -30.50
N THR A 237 2.69 6.72 -29.95
CA THR A 237 2.10 5.52 -29.31
C THR A 237 2.15 5.54 -27.78
N ASP A 238 2.77 6.56 -27.17
CA ASP A 238 3.08 6.66 -25.74
C ASP A 238 3.79 5.38 -25.22
N THR A 239 4.75 4.91 -26.03
CA THR A 239 5.49 3.66 -25.74
C THR A 239 6.95 3.95 -25.39
N LEU A 240 7.36 3.47 -24.20
CA LEU A 240 8.76 3.46 -23.78
C LEU A 240 9.42 2.16 -24.22
N HIS A 241 10.51 2.27 -24.96
CA HIS A 241 11.39 1.15 -25.33
C HIS A 241 12.61 1.12 -24.41
N ALA A 242 12.80 0.03 -23.66
CA ALA A 242 13.95 -0.17 -22.80
C ALA A 242 14.77 -1.36 -23.29
N GLY A 243 15.99 -1.10 -23.73
CA GLY A 243 16.94 -2.10 -24.22
C GLY A 243 17.91 -2.55 -23.13
N THR A 244 18.20 -3.84 -23.09
CA THR A 244 19.22 -4.47 -22.26
C THR A 244 20.01 -5.47 -23.09
N SER A 245 21.10 -6.03 -22.53
CA SER A 245 21.83 -7.15 -23.15
C SER A 245 20.98 -8.42 -23.33
N ALA A 246 19.86 -8.54 -22.61
CA ALA A 246 18.96 -9.67 -22.69
C ALA A 246 17.78 -9.48 -23.67
N GLY A 247 17.63 -8.26 -24.23
CA GLY A 247 16.57 -7.94 -25.18
C GLY A 247 15.92 -6.59 -24.92
N ARG A 248 14.83 -6.30 -25.65
CA ARG A 248 14.05 -5.07 -25.49
C ARG A 248 12.73 -5.36 -24.80
N SER A 249 12.31 -4.43 -23.96
CA SER A 249 10.99 -4.37 -23.34
C SER A 249 10.29 -3.11 -23.78
N ASP A 250 9.04 -3.23 -24.20
CA ASP A 250 8.19 -2.11 -24.59
C ASP A 250 7.12 -1.90 -23.52
N PHE A 251 7.05 -0.67 -22.98
CA PHE A 251 6.14 -0.31 -21.91
C PHE A 251 5.14 0.75 -22.36
N GLN A 252 3.91 0.58 -21.93
CA GLN A 252 2.90 1.62 -21.96
C GLN A 252 2.47 1.90 -20.50
N GLY A 253 2.80 3.08 -19.99
CA GLY A 253 2.76 3.37 -18.57
C GLY A 253 3.69 2.42 -17.81
N LEU A 254 3.19 1.78 -16.75
CA LEU A 254 3.94 0.82 -15.93
C LEU A 254 3.79 -0.65 -16.39
N ARG A 255 3.20 -0.90 -17.53
CA ARG A 255 2.95 -2.26 -18.03
C ARG A 255 3.81 -2.55 -19.27
N ARG A 256 4.60 -3.64 -19.21
CA ARG A 256 5.26 -4.18 -20.40
C ARG A 256 4.20 -4.78 -21.34
N ILE A 257 4.08 -4.19 -22.52
CA ILE A 257 3.10 -4.61 -23.54
C ILE A 257 3.71 -5.57 -24.57
N ASN A 258 5.05 -5.51 -24.76
CA ASN A 258 5.76 -6.35 -25.68
C ASN A 258 7.21 -6.56 -25.23
N ASN A 259 7.87 -7.57 -25.80
CA ASN A 259 9.30 -7.78 -25.62
C ASN A 259 9.92 -8.52 -26.80
N THR A 260 11.21 -8.40 -26.96
CA THR A 260 12.02 -9.18 -27.93
C THR A 260 13.27 -9.69 -27.24
N THR A 261 13.74 -10.88 -27.65
CA THR A 261 15.01 -11.47 -27.22
C THR A 261 16.22 -10.89 -27.93
N ARG A 262 16.01 -10.05 -28.97
CA ARG A 262 17.11 -9.43 -29.70
C ARG A 262 17.72 -8.37 -28.81
N ALA A 263 18.99 -8.54 -28.45
CA ALA A 263 19.79 -7.54 -27.75
C ALA A 263 19.89 -6.24 -28.57
N ILE A 264 19.93 -5.09 -27.88
CA ILE A 264 20.12 -3.76 -28.47
C ILE A 264 21.41 -3.18 -27.90
#